data_bbbdc1918dea60b6a97694776f45c543
#
_entry.id   bbbdc1918dea60b6a97694776f45c543
#
_cell.length_a   1.000
_cell.length_b   1.000
_cell.length_c   1.000
_cell.angle_alpha   90.00
_cell.angle_beta   90.00
_cell.angle_gamma   90.00
#
_symmetry.space_group_name_H-M   'P 1'
#
loop_
_entity.id
_entity.type
_entity.pdbx_description
1 polymer ?
#
loop_
_entity_poly.entity_id
_entity_poly.type
_entity_poly.pdbx_seq_one_letter_code
_entity_poly.pdbx_strand_id
1 'polypeptide(L)'
;MRNLVIYGDGIHAERVFQYILHEKQDNVVAFTNEDNRITRKTIMNYPVIPLSELDGQLKQGDYSLIIAFGYSQMNNIRKKVFLECKELGYKVATYISPNAMVYSTNIGEGTIVLPGAFIGLGTTIGKCCLISETSYVGHNITMEDYVFVSANVAIGGYVRVGNNCFVGVHSTIKDRIDVNDYTLVGAAANIVKNTDKYGVYVGNPAKKLNAISTDTTI
;
A
#
# COMPACT_ATOMS: atom_id res chain seq x y z
N MET A 1 16.31 -15.36 -5.26
CA MET A 1 14.98 -15.25 -4.66
C MET A 1 15.14 -14.86 -3.20
N ARG A 2 14.45 -13.81 -2.74
CA ARG A 2 14.40 -13.44 -1.32
C ARG A 2 13.37 -14.32 -0.62
N ASN A 3 13.60 -14.69 0.63
CA ASN A 3 12.55 -15.27 1.46
C ASN A 3 11.71 -14.16 2.05
N LEU A 4 10.41 -14.28 1.95
CA LEU A 4 9.43 -13.32 2.42
C LEU A 4 8.48 -13.98 3.42
N VAL A 5 8.16 -13.25 4.49
CA VAL A 5 7.04 -13.54 5.38
C VAL A 5 5.99 -12.43 5.17
N ILE A 6 4.76 -12.81 4.89
CA ILE A 6 3.68 -11.86 4.67
C ILE A 6 3.04 -11.52 6.02
N TYR A 7 3.14 -10.25 6.41
CA TYR A 7 2.49 -9.74 7.61
C TYR A 7 1.05 -9.32 7.26
N GLY A 8 0.11 -10.08 7.75
CA GLY A 8 -1.33 -10.02 7.52
C GLY A 8 -1.87 -11.40 7.14
N ASP A 9 -3.12 -11.66 7.46
CA ASP A 9 -3.80 -12.93 7.20
C ASP A 9 -5.18 -12.76 6.55
N GLY A 10 -5.47 -11.53 6.10
CA GLY A 10 -6.70 -11.18 5.39
C GLY A 10 -6.57 -11.25 3.87
N ILE A 11 -7.64 -10.82 3.19
CA ILE A 11 -7.77 -10.87 1.72
C ILE A 11 -6.65 -10.13 0.98
N HIS A 12 -6.13 -9.04 1.53
CA HIS A 12 -5.01 -8.31 0.91
C HIS A 12 -3.71 -9.11 0.97
N ALA A 13 -3.48 -9.82 2.08
CA ALA A 13 -2.32 -10.69 2.23
C ALA A 13 -2.38 -11.88 1.25
N GLU A 14 -3.55 -12.50 1.11
CA GLU A 14 -3.77 -13.57 0.13
C GLU A 14 -3.56 -13.09 -1.31
N ARG A 15 -4.05 -11.90 -1.64
CA ARG A 15 -3.88 -11.31 -2.97
C ARG A 15 -2.40 -11.08 -3.29
N VAL A 16 -1.66 -10.44 -2.39
CA VAL A 16 -0.22 -10.19 -2.57
C VAL A 16 0.55 -11.50 -2.67
N PHE A 17 0.23 -12.48 -1.82
CA PHE A 17 0.81 -13.82 -1.87
C PHE A 17 0.63 -14.47 -3.23
N GLN A 18 -0.58 -14.44 -3.78
CA GLN A 18 -0.86 -15.07 -5.08
C GLN A 18 -0.07 -14.43 -6.22
N TYR A 19 0.10 -13.11 -6.21
CA TYR A 19 0.96 -12.45 -7.20
C TYR A 19 2.42 -12.88 -7.05
N ILE A 20 2.97 -12.88 -5.84
CA ILE A 20 4.35 -13.31 -5.59
C ILE A 20 4.54 -14.77 -6.07
N LEU A 21 3.60 -15.65 -5.74
CA LEU A 21 3.65 -17.06 -6.14
C LEU A 21 3.59 -17.24 -7.66
N HIS A 22 2.69 -16.49 -8.33
CA HIS A 22 2.52 -16.56 -9.78
C HIS A 22 3.74 -16.00 -10.54
N GLU A 23 4.30 -14.92 -10.04
CA GLU A 23 5.42 -14.20 -10.66
C GLU A 23 6.79 -14.85 -10.38
N LYS A 24 6.89 -15.70 -9.36
CA LYS A 24 8.09 -16.50 -9.00
C LYS A 24 9.36 -15.66 -8.82
N GLN A 25 9.21 -14.39 -8.43
CA GLN A 25 10.33 -13.49 -8.21
C GLN A 25 10.94 -13.66 -6.82
N ASP A 26 10.10 -13.93 -5.84
CA ASP A 26 10.46 -14.14 -4.43
C ASP A 26 9.82 -15.43 -3.90
N ASN A 27 10.28 -15.90 -2.76
CA ASN A 27 9.80 -17.10 -2.10
C ASN A 27 9.07 -16.74 -0.82
N VAL A 28 7.78 -16.99 -0.73
CA VAL A 28 7.02 -16.84 0.52
C VAL A 28 7.22 -18.09 1.37
N VAL A 29 7.65 -17.91 2.62
CA VAL A 29 7.90 -19.01 3.56
C VAL A 29 6.83 -19.15 4.64
N ALA A 30 6.16 -18.06 5.01
CA ALA A 30 5.09 -18.03 6.02
C ALA A 30 4.24 -16.77 5.90
N PHE A 31 3.13 -16.78 6.62
CA PHE A 31 2.38 -15.58 7.03
C PHE A 31 2.62 -15.31 8.51
N THR A 32 2.42 -14.07 8.95
CA THR A 32 2.45 -13.68 10.36
C THR A 32 1.39 -12.63 10.65
N ASN A 33 1.00 -12.53 11.91
CA ASN A 33 0.15 -11.45 12.42
C ASN A 33 0.39 -11.27 13.92
N GLU A 34 -0.14 -10.20 14.52
CA GLU A 34 -0.24 -10.06 15.97
C GLU A 34 -0.95 -11.30 16.55
N ASP A 35 -0.46 -11.84 17.64
CA ASP A 35 -0.91 -13.12 18.21
C ASP A 35 -2.43 -13.18 18.46
N ASN A 36 -2.99 -12.07 18.95
CA ASN A 36 -4.41 -11.93 19.24
C ASN A 36 -5.31 -11.76 18.01
N ARG A 37 -4.72 -11.63 16.81
CA ARG A 37 -5.44 -11.47 15.53
C ARG A 37 -5.46 -12.72 14.69
N ILE A 38 -4.65 -13.72 15.03
CA ILE A 38 -4.57 -14.96 14.26
C ILE A 38 -5.85 -15.76 14.42
N THR A 39 -6.54 -16.01 13.33
CA THR A 39 -7.80 -16.78 13.30
C THR A 39 -7.63 -18.16 12.66
N ARG A 40 -6.51 -18.41 11.99
CA ARG A 40 -6.25 -19.66 11.26
C ARG A 40 -4.76 -20.01 11.30
N LYS A 41 -4.45 -21.31 11.31
CA LYS A 41 -3.09 -21.83 11.39
C LYS A 41 -2.35 -21.86 10.05
N THR A 42 -3.09 -21.87 8.95
CA THR A 42 -2.53 -21.93 7.60
C THR A 42 -3.32 -21.06 6.62
N ILE A 43 -2.65 -20.54 5.62
CA ILE A 43 -3.23 -19.86 4.45
C ILE A 43 -2.64 -20.56 3.21
N MET A 44 -3.50 -21.12 2.35
CA MET A 44 -3.07 -21.81 1.14
C MET A 44 -1.91 -22.80 1.36
N ASN A 45 -1.98 -23.58 2.45
CA ASN A 45 -0.96 -24.55 2.91
C ASN A 45 0.35 -23.94 3.44
N TYR A 46 0.46 -22.63 3.58
CA TYR A 46 1.58 -21.96 4.24
C TYR A 46 1.24 -21.70 5.71
N PRO A 47 2.21 -21.85 6.63
CA PRO A 47 1.95 -21.62 8.06
C PRO A 47 1.66 -20.16 8.35
N VAL A 48 0.78 -19.90 9.31
CA VAL A 48 0.61 -18.59 9.96
C VAL A 48 1.27 -18.68 11.32
N ILE A 49 2.39 -18.00 11.47
CA ILE A 49 3.22 -18.00 12.68
C ILE A 49 2.92 -16.74 13.47
N PRO A 50 2.58 -16.82 14.77
CA PRO A 50 2.47 -15.64 15.63
C PRO A 50 3.73 -14.78 15.57
N LEU A 51 3.57 -13.46 15.58
CA LEU A 51 4.72 -12.55 15.51
C LEU A 51 5.72 -12.82 16.65
N SER A 52 5.21 -13.11 17.86
CA SER A 52 6.03 -13.44 19.03
C SER A 52 6.86 -14.72 18.90
N GLU A 53 6.45 -15.64 18.02
CA GLU A 53 7.13 -16.92 17.77
C GLU A 53 7.99 -16.90 16.50
N LEU A 54 7.91 -15.83 15.70
CA LEU A 54 8.49 -15.81 14.36
C LEU A 54 10.00 -16.05 14.38
N ASP A 55 10.73 -15.40 15.28
CA ASP A 55 12.20 -15.54 15.40
C ASP A 55 12.61 -16.86 16.06
N GLY A 56 11.71 -17.55 16.73
CA GLY A 56 11.93 -18.92 17.26
C GLY A 56 11.79 -19.99 16.19
N GLN A 57 11.00 -19.74 15.15
CA GLN A 57 10.73 -20.69 14.06
C GLN A 57 11.53 -20.39 12.80
N LEU A 58 11.82 -19.10 12.52
CA LEU A 58 12.61 -18.63 11.40
C LEU A 58 13.73 -17.72 11.91
N LYS A 59 14.93 -17.86 11.38
CA LYS A 59 16.05 -17.03 11.81
C LYS A 59 15.89 -15.61 11.25
N GLN A 60 15.86 -14.62 12.15
CA GLN A 60 15.82 -13.21 11.76
C GLN A 60 17.04 -12.88 10.87
N GLY A 61 16.78 -12.20 9.76
CA GLY A 61 17.81 -11.89 8.74
C GLY A 61 17.79 -12.83 7.53
N ASP A 62 17.23 -14.05 7.65
CA ASP A 62 17.10 -14.97 6.52
C ASP A 62 15.83 -14.68 5.69
N TYR A 63 14.98 -13.78 6.16
CA TYR A 63 13.76 -13.33 5.49
C TYR A 63 13.53 -11.82 5.65
N SER A 64 12.58 -11.29 4.90
CA SER A 64 12.07 -9.92 5.04
C SER A 64 10.55 -9.95 5.15
N LEU A 65 9.96 -8.97 5.83
CA LEU A 65 8.52 -8.86 5.95
C LEU A 65 7.93 -8.12 4.75
N ILE A 66 6.76 -8.56 4.28
CA ILE A 66 5.87 -7.79 3.39
C ILE A 66 4.62 -7.43 4.18
N ILE A 67 4.34 -6.14 4.36
CA ILE A 67 3.21 -5.66 5.15
C ILE A 67 1.99 -5.52 4.23
N ALA A 68 1.14 -6.55 4.22
CA ALA A 68 0.04 -6.69 3.27
C ALA A 68 -1.34 -6.40 3.91
N PHE A 69 -1.45 -5.25 4.58
CA PHE A 69 -2.73 -4.74 5.09
C PHE A 69 -3.42 -3.84 4.06
N GLY A 70 -4.75 -3.76 4.16
CA GLY A 70 -5.55 -2.81 3.41
C GLY A 70 -5.43 -1.38 3.93
N TYR A 71 -6.50 -0.62 3.75
CA TYR A 71 -6.57 0.82 3.99
C TYR A 71 -7.30 1.20 5.29
N SER A 72 -7.60 0.24 6.14
CA SER A 72 -8.36 0.48 7.38
C SER A 72 -7.78 1.63 8.21
N GLN A 73 -8.66 2.45 8.79
CA GLN A 73 -8.32 3.63 9.57
C GLN A 73 -7.39 4.60 8.81
N MET A 74 -7.69 4.86 7.53
CA MET A 74 -6.83 5.71 6.68
C MET A 74 -5.37 5.28 6.73
N ASN A 75 -5.12 3.98 6.50
CA ASN A 75 -3.79 3.36 6.49
C ASN A 75 -3.04 3.35 7.83
N ASN A 76 -3.63 3.82 8.93
CA ASN A 76 -2.95 3.89 10.22
C ASN A 76 -2.56 2.51 10.76
N ILE A 77 -3.34 1.46 10.50
CA ILE A 77 -2.96 0.09 10.89
C ILE A 77 -1.67 -0.32 10.16
N ARG A 78 -1.58 -0.11 8.85
CA ARG A 78 -0.38 -0.43 8.07
C ARG A 78 0.84 0.39 8.53
N LYS A 79 0.64 1.67 8.82
CA LYS A 79 1.66 2.54 9.39
C LYS A 79 2.17 2.03 10.75
N LYS A 80 1.25 1.71 11.66
CA LYS A 80 1.59 1.17 13.00
C LYS A 80 2.46 -0.08 12.88
N VAL A 81 1.99 -1.06 12.10
CA VAL A 81 2.72 -2.33 11.90
C VAL A 81 4.09 -2.08 11.27
N PHE A 82 4.21 -1.17 10.30
CA PHE A 82 5.50 -0.83 9.71
C PHE A 82 6.48 -0.30 10.75
N LEU A 83 6.05 0.64 11.58
CA LEU A 83 6.90 1.24 12.61
C LEU A 83 7.32 0.22 13.67
N GLU A 84 6.39 -0.61 14.13
CA GLU A 84 6.66 -1.70 15.10
C GLU A 84 7.67 -2.71 14.55
N CYS A 85 7.52 -3.13 13.28
CA CYS A 85 8.49 -4.02 12.63
C CYS A 85 9.88 -3.38 12.57
N LYS A 86 9.97 -2.09 12.31
CA LYS A 86 11.26 -1.37 12.28
C LYS A 86 11.88 -1.27 13.67
N GLU A 87 11.11 -1.02 14.71
CA GLU A 87 11.57 -0.99 16.12
C GLU A 87 12.08 -2.36 16.57
N LEU A 88 11.45 -3.44 16.13
CA LEU A 88 11.88 -4.82 16.39
C LEU A 88 13.07 -5.27 15.52
N GLY A 89 13.58 -4.40 14.64
CA GLY A 89 14.75 -4.68 13.81
C GLY A 89 14.47 -5.51 12.55
N TYR A 90 13.21 -5.75 12.21
CA TYR A 90 12.87 -6.47 10.98
C TYR A 90 13.19 -5.67 9.72
N LYS A 91 13.65 -6.36 8.69
CA LYS A 91 13.72 -5.82 7.33
C LYS A 91 12.33 -5.86 6.70
N VAL A 92 11.86 -4.73 6.21
CA VAL A 92 10.59 -4.65 5.47
C VAL A 92 10.91 -4.55 3.98
N ALA A 93 10.46 -5.52 3.20
CA ALA A 93 10.74 -5.58 1.78
C ALA A 93 9.80 -4.66 1.00
N THR A 94 10.35 -4.00 -0.01
CA THR A 94 9.59 -3.41 -1.10
C THR A 94 9.32 -4.48 -2.14
N TYR A 95 8.08 -4.64 -2.58
CA TYR A 95 7.69 -5.54 -3.64
C TYR A 95 7.21 -4.73 -4.86
N ILE A 96 7.86 -4.95 -5.97
CA ILE A 96 7.49 -4.38 -7.26
C ILE A 96 7.25 -5.55 -8.20
N SER A 97 6.01 -5.69 -8.67
CA SER A 97 5.66 -6.71 -9.65
C SER A 97 6.52 -6.55 -10.91
N PRO A 98 7.08 -7.63 -11.46
CA PRO A 98 7.78 -7.59 -12.75
C PRO A 98 6.84 -7.22 -13.92
N ASN A 99 5.52 -7.31 -13.70
CA ASN A 99 4.51 -6.90 -14.66
C ASN A 99 4.05 -5.45 -14.48
N ALA A 100 4.68 -4.67 -13.58
CA ALA A 100 4.50 -3.23 -13.46
C ALA A 100 5.52 -2.50 -14.35
N MET A 101 5.13 -1.37 -14.90
CA MET A 101 6.02 -0.48 -15.66
C MET A 101 6.52 0.63 -14.76
N VAL A 102 7.74 0.50 -14.23
CA VAL A 102 8.29 1.42 -13.24
C VAL A 102 9.52 2.13 -13.79
N TYR A 103 9.39 3.43 -14.00
CA TYR A 103 10.45 4.32 -14.47
C TYR A 103 11.06 5.19 -13.37
N SER A 104 10.64 4.98 -12.11
CA SER A 104 11.20 5.64 -10.94
C SER A 104 12.19 4.72 -10.21
N THR A 105 13.25 5.31 -9.68
CA THR A 105 14.19 4.64 -8.76
C THR A 105 13.95 4.99 -7.29
N ASN A 106 13.05 5.94 -7.02
CA ASN A 106 12.77 6.46 -5.69
C ASN A 106 11.46 5.90 -5.13
N ILE A 107 11.50 4.62 -4.72
CA ILE A 107 10.36 3.93 -4.09
C ILE A 107 10.78 3.52 -2.68
N GLY A 108 10.03 4.02 -1.69
CA GLY A 108 10.33 3.82 -0.27
C GLY A 108 10.15 2.38 0.21
N GLU A 109 10.83 2.08 1.31
CA GLU A 109 10.81 0.77 1.97
C GLU A 109 9.38 0.33 2.31
N GLY A 110 9.07 -0.93 2.12
CA GLY A 110 7.77 -1.52 2.44
C GLY A 110 6.64 -1.20 1.45
N THR A 111 6.94 -0.48 0.38
CA THR A 111 5.94 -0.16 -0.66
C THR A 111 5.68 -1.38 -1.53
N ILE A 112 4.41 -1.57 -1.89
CA ILE A 112 3.93 -2.64 -2.76
C ILE A 112 3.40 -2.03 -4.04
N VAL A 113 3.95 -2.44 -5.19
CA VAL A 113 3.48 -2.07 -6.53
C VAL A 113 2.98 -3.32 -7.24
N LEU A 114 1.69 -3.37 -7.54
CA LEU A 114 1.01 -4.54 -8.08
C LEU A 114 1.03 -4.58 -9.62
N PRO A 115 0.68 -5.73 -10.25
CA PRO A 115 0.78 -5.92 -11.70
C PRO A 115 0.03 -4.86 -12.51
N GLY A 116 0.61 -4.46 -13.63
CA GLY A 116 0.02 -3.48 -14.55
C GLY A 116 0.05 -2.03 -14.07
N ALA A 117 0.54 -1.75 -12.86
CA ALA A 117 0.73 -0.38 -12.42
C ALA A 117 1.81 0.32 -13.25
N PHE A 118 1.61 1.60 -13.56
CA PHE A 118 2.58 2.46 -14.24
C PHE A 118 3.07 3.54 -13.29
N ILE A 119 4.40 3.65 -13.13
CA ILE A 119 5.05 4.72 -12.34
C ILE A 119 5.96 5.51 -13.27
N GLY A 120 5.61 6.78 -13.50
CA GLY A 120 6.29 7.65 -14.47
C GLY A 120 7.64 8.20 -14.01
N LEU A 121 8.38 8.76 -14.97
CA LEU A 121 9.69 9.39 -14.77
C LEU A 121 9.63 10.52 -13.73
N GLY A 122 10.67 10.66 -12.92
CA GLY A 122 10.79 11.73 -11.92
C GLY A 122 9.82 11.63 -10.73
N THR A 123 9.03 10.55 -10.64
CA THR A 123 8.10 10.31 -9.55
C THR A 123 8.84 9.73 -8.34
N THR A 124 8.49 10.20 -7.14
CA THR A 124 8.95 9.66 -5.86
C THR A 124 7.77 9.08 -5.09
N ILE A 125 7.96 7.90 -4.52
CA ILE A 125 6.95 7.22 -3.69
C ILE A 125 7.54 6.95 -2.32
N GLY A 126 6.84 7.35 -1.29
CA GLY A 126 7.21 7.18 0.10
C GLY A 126 7.16 5.74 0.58
N LYS A 127 7.27 5.57 1.90
CA LYS A 127 7.34 4.28 2.57
C LYS A 127 5.97 3.65 2.72
N CYS A 128 5.95 2.33 2.70
CA CYS A 128 4.78 1.51 3.01
C CYS A 128 3.51 1.96 2.28
N CYS A 129 3.65 2.40 1.02
CA CYS A 129 2.55 2.68 0.11
C CYS A 129 2.05 1.39 -0.53
N LEU A 130 0.81 1.40 -1.05
CA LEU A 130 0.28 0.33 -1.87
C LEU A 130 -0.29 0.93 -3.15
N ILE A 131 0.27 0.54 -4.29
CA ILE A 131 -0.22 0.94 -5.61
C ILE A 131 -0.84 -0.30 -6.25
N SER A 132 -2.17 -0.27 -6.38
CA SER A 132 -2.91 -1.42 -6.91
C SER A 132 -2.81 -1.53 -8.43
N GLU A 133 -3.35 -2.62 -8.92
CA GLU A 133 -3.29 -3.08 -10.30
C GLU A 133 -3.77 -1.99 -11.27
N THR A 134 -3.11 -1.90 -12.41
CA THR A 134 -3.49 -1.05 -13.55
C THR A 134 -3.63 0.45 -13.24
N SER A 135 -3.10 0.90 -12.10
CA SER A 135 -3.10 2.33 -11.77
C SER A 135 -2.01 3.06 -12.54
N TYR A 136 -2.32 4.26 -12.99
CA TYR A 136 -1.40 5.18 -13.65
C TYR A 136 -0.96 6.27 -12.68
N VAL A 137 0.29 6.23 -12.25
CA VAL A 137 0.95 7.29 -11.48
C VAL A 137 1.89 8.02 -12.44
N GLY A 138 1.50 9.22 -12.84
CA GLY A 138 2.16 10.01 -13.89
C GLY A 138 3.60 10.40 -13.53
N HIS A 139 4.14 11.37 -14.27
CA HIS A 139 5.50 11.84 -14.11
C HIS A 139 5.63 12.95 -13.06
N ASN A 140 6.82 13.07 -12.43
CA ASN A 140 7.14 14.14 -11.47
C ASN A 140 6.13 14.25 -10.30
N ILE A 141 5.61 13.13 -9.85
CA ILE A 141 4.72 13.05 -8.69
C ILE A 141 5.55 12.91 -7.42
N THR A 142 5.12 13.58 -6.35
CA THR A 142 5.58 13.30 -4.99
C THR A 142 4.47 12.65 -4.22
N MET A 143 4.59 11.35 -3.96
CA MET A 143 3.69 10.60 -3.10
C MET A 143 4.39 10.36 -1.76
N GLU A 144 3.80 10.88 -0.70
CA GLU A 144 4.33 10.74 0.66
C GLU A 144 4.09 9.32 1.22
N ASP A 145 4.34 9.12 2.52
CA ASP A 145 4.27 7.80 3.16
C ASP A 145 2.83 7.29 3.37
N TYR A 146 2.68 5.98 3.40
CA TYR A 146 1.45 5.26 3.78
C TYR A 146 0.24 5.53 2.89
N VAL A 147 0.43 5.90 1.64
CA VAL A 147 -0.65 6.12 0.68
C VAL A 147 -1.19 4.79 0.16
N PHE A 148 -2.49 4.71 0.00
CA PHE A 148 -3.16 3.60 -0.69
C PHE A 148 -3.79 4.10 -1.98
N VAL A 149 -3.33 3.57 -3.10
CA VAL A 149 -3.90 3.82 -4.43
C VAL A 149 -4.63 2.56 -4.88
N SER A 150 -5.93 2.64 -5.01
CA SER A 150 -6.77 1.52 -5.49
C SER A 150 -6.56 1.27 -6.98
N ALA A 151 -7.15 0.18 -7.50
CA ALA A 151 -7.03 -0.20 -8.90
C ALA A 151 -7.60 0.85 -9.87
N ASN A 152 -7.03 0.92 -11.07
CA ASN A 152 -7.46 1.81 -12.15
C ASN A 152 -7.51 3.31 -11.80
N VAL A 153 -6.73 3.76 -10.84
CA VAL A 153 -6.57 5.18 -10.53
C VAL A 153 -5.69 5.84 -11.58
N ALA A 154 -6.00 7.09 -11.95
CA ALA A 154 -5.15 7.90 -12.82
C ALA A 154 -4.72 9.19 -12.10
N ILE A 155 -3.41 9.36 -11.88
CA ILE A 155 -2.83 10.56 -11.25
C ILE A 155 -2.01 11.30 -12.30
N GLY A 156 -2.41 12.55 -12.58
CA GLY A 156 -1.73 13.45 -13.52
C GLY A 156 -0.33 13.87 -13.06
N GLY A 157 0.45 14.46 -13.95
CA GLY A 157 1.80 14.89 -13.64
C GLY A 157 1.87 16.03 -12.62
N TYR A 158 3.00 16.13 -11.91
CA TYR A 158 3.27 17.18 -10.91
C TYR A 158 2.25 17.23 -9.74
N VAL A 159 1.58 16.12 -9.45
CA VAL A 159 0.70 15.99 -8.30
C VAL A 159 1.53 15.69 -7.05
N ARG A 160 1.14 16.31 -5.92
CA ARG A 160 1.59 15.88 -4.60
C ARG A 160 0.47 15.13 -3.90
N VAL A 161 0.75 13.92 -3.40
CA VAL A 161 -0.17 13.15 -2.57
C VAL A 161 0.41 13.04 -1.16
N GLY A 162 -0.26 13.64 -0.19
CA GLY A 162 0.14 13.68 1.20
C GLY A 162 0.06 12.33 1.91
N ASN A 163 0.54 12.31 3.15
CA ASN A 163 0.61 11.11 3.97
C ASN A 163 -0.78 10.50 4.24
N ASN A 164 -0.83 9.19 4.36
CA ASN A 164 -2.01 8.44 4.76
C ASN A 164 -3.25 8.65 3.86
N CYS A 165 -3.09 9.16 2.64
CA CYS A 165 -4.20 9.31 1.72
C CYS A 165 -4.74 7.95 1.24
N PHE A 166 -6.04 7.91 0.99
CA PHE A 166 -6.71 6.83 0.27
C PHE A 166 -7.25 7.36 -1.05
N VAL A 167 -6.86 6.74 -2.15
CA VAL A 167 -7.31 7.08 -3.50
C VAL A 167 -8.14 5.94 -4.04
N GLY A 168 -9.46 6.15 -4.09
CA GLY A 168 -10.47 5.14 -4.41
C GLY A 168 -10.40 4.64 -5.85
N VAL A 169 -10.92 3.44 -6.07
CA VAL A 169 -10.91 2.75 -7.36
C VAL A 169 -11.48 3.63 -8.48
N HIS A 170 -10.79 3.61 -9.63
CA HIS A 170 -11.23 4.30 -10.85
C HIS A 170 -11.36 5.83 -10.70
N SER A 171 -10.72 6.43 -9.68
CA SER A 171 -10.68 7.89 -9.52
C SER A 171 -9.59 8.53 -10.37
N THR A 172 -9.72 9.84 -10.60
CA THR A 172 -8.74 10.63 -11.34
C THR A 172 -8.31 11.84 -10.54
N ILE A 173 -7.04 12.21 -10.64
CA ILE A 173 -6.48 13.43 -10.04
C ILE A 173 -5.84 14.22 -11.17
N LYS A 174 -6.36 15.44 -11.39
CA LYS A 174 -5.84 16.34 -12.41
C LYS A 174 -4.38 16.71 -12.11
N ASP A 175 -3.60 17.00 -13.12
CA ASP A 175 -2.22 17.48 -13.00
C ASP A 175 -2.09 18.74 -12.12
N ARG A 176 -0.95 18.89 -11.45
CA ARG A 176 -0.59 20.04 -10.60
C ARG A 176 -1.56 20.29 -9.42
N ILE A 177 -2.06 19.22 -8.83
CA ILE A 177 -2.94 19.25 -7.67
C ILE A 177 -2.19 18.79 -6.43
N ASP A 178 -2.45 19.45 -5.30
CA ASP A 178 -2.06 18.99 -3.96
C ASP A 178 -3.22 18.23 -3.32
N VAL A 179 -3.06 16.92 -3.16
CA VAL A 179 -3.92 16.08 -2.32
C VAL A 179 -3.32 16.06 -0.94
N ASN A 180 -3.89 16.82 0.00
CA ASN A 180 -3.34 16.97 1.34
C ASN A 180 -3.49 15.71 2.20
N ASP A 181 -2.70 15.64 3.30
CA ASP A 181 -2.65 14.47 4.19
C ASP A 181 -4.04 13.99 4.62
N TYR A 182 -4.17 12.67 4.77
CA TYR A 182 -5.41 12.03 5.19
C TYR A 182 -6.62 12.34 4.31
N THR A 183 -6.41 12.74 3.06
CA THR A 183 -7.53 12.89 2.12
C THR A 183 -8.07 11.52 1.70
N LEU A 184 -9.39 11.37 1.76
CA LEU A 184 -10.12 10.26 1.18
C LEU A 184 -10.72 10.69 -0.16
N VAL A 185 -10.23 10.10 -1.23
CA VAL A 185 -10.81 10.23 -2.57
C VAL A 185 -11.72 9.03 -2.82
N GLY A 186 -13.01 9.27 -2.98
CA GLY A 186 -14.00 8.20 -3.22
C GLY A 186 -13.82 7.53 -4.58
N ALA A 187 -14.43 6.35 -4.75
CA ALA A 187 -14.43 5.65 -6.03
C ALA A 187 -15.01 6.52 -7.16
N ALA A 188 -14.38 6.46 -8.34
CA ALA A 188 -14.75 7.24 -9.53
C ALA A 188 -14.80 8.76 -9.34
N ALA A 189 -14.20 9.29 -8.27
CA ALA A 189 -14.11 10.73 -8.06
C ALA A 189 -13.09 11.38 -8.98
N ASN A 190 -13.36 12.61 -9.44
CA ASN A 190 -12.46 13.40 -10.29
C ASN A 190 -11.99 14.65 -9.54
N ILE A 191 -10.78 14.60 -8.98
CA ILE A 191 -10.16 15.71 -8.24
C ILE A 191 -9.60 16.73 -9.22
N VAL A 192 -10.18 17.92 -9.24
CA VAL A 192 -9.81 19.01 -10.16
C VAL A 192 -9.24 20.24 -9.45
N LYS A 193 -9.16 20.23 -8.11
CA LYS A 193 -8.60 21.29 -7.26
C LYS A 193 -7.89 20.66 -6.06
N ASN A 194 -7.01 21.43 -5.43
CA ASN A 194 -6.36 21.01 -4.19
C ASN A 194 -7.38 20.58 -3.14
N THR A 195 -7.04 19.58 -2.34
CA THR A 195 -7.91 19.09 -1.28
C THR A 195 -7.51 19.65 0.07
N ASP A 196 -8.42 19.62 1.03
CA ASP A 196 -8.11 19.93 2.42
C ASP A 196 -7.66 18.66 3.15
N LYS A 197 -6.80 18.84 4.15
CA LYS A 197 -6.40 17.76 5.07
C LYS A 197 -7.64 17.15 5.74
N TYR A 198 -7.66 15.82 5.86
CA TYR A 198 -8.78 15.02 6.38
C TYR A 198 -10.10 15.15 5.57
N GLY A 199 -10.06 15.72 4.38
CA GLY A 199 -11.24 15.87 3.54
C GLY A 199 -11.70 14.56 2.91
N VAL A 200 -13.00 14.42 2.71
CA VAL A 200 -13.63 13.34 1.93
C VAL A 200 -14.19 13.94 0.65
N TYR A 201 -13.73 13.44 -0.49
CA TYR A 201 -14.08 13.97 -1.81
C TYR A 201 -14.71 12.90 -2.69
N VAL A 202 -15.89 13.20 -3.24
CA VAL A 202 -16.66 12.27 -4.08
C VAL A 202 -17.26 12.96 -5.30
N GLY A 203 -17.52 12.20 -6.35
CA GLY A 203 -18.21 12.64 -7.55
C GLY A 203 -17.31 13.19 -8.64
N ASN A 204 -17.92 13.59 -9.77
CA ASN A 204 -17.24 14.15 -10.95
C ASN A 204 -17.98 15.43 -11.42
N PRO A 205 -17.39 16.65 -11.31
CA PRO A 205 -16.16 16.91 -10.56
C PRO A 205 -16.33 16.66 -9.06
N ALA A 206 -15.25 16.27 -8.39
CA ALA A 206 -15.32 15.91 -6.97
C ALA A 206 -15.67 17.11 -6.09
N LYS A 207 -16.54 16.85 -5.11
CA LYS A 207 -16.94 17.81 -4.09
C LYS A 207 -16.57 17.27 -2.70
N LYS A 208 -16.14 18.16 -1.82
CA LYS A 208 -15.91 17.83 -0.42
C LYS A 208 -17.24 17.55 0.28
N LEU A 209 -17.31 16.42 0.98
CA LEU A 209 -18.41 16.10 1.88
C LEU A 209 -18.21 16.77 3.25
N ASN A 210 -19.30 16.95 3.99
CA ASN A 210 -19.24 17.36 5.39
C ASN A 210 -18.94 16.12 6.28
N ALA A 211 -17.76 15.54 6.07
CA ALA A 211 -17.26 14.35 6.77
C ALA A 211 -15.75 14.45 6.94
N ILE A 212 -15.22 13.77 7.95
CA ILE A 212 -13.79 13.64 8.21
C ILE A 212 -13.36 12.25 7.80
N SER A 213 -12.29 12.13 7.05
CA SER A 213 -11.83 10.85 6.46
C SER A 213 -11.50 9.79 7.52
N THR A 214 -10.94 10.19 8.66
CA THR A 214 -10.60 9.28 9.77
C THR A 214 -11.82 8.68 10.46
N ASP A 215 -12.99 9.34 10.34
CA ASP A 215 -14.25 8.92 10.93
C ASP A 215 -15.14 8.18 9.91
N THR A 216 -14.68 8.12 8.66
CA THR A 216 -15.41 7.49 7.57
C THR A 216 -14.99 6.02 7.44
N THR A 217 -15.95 5.11 7.46
CA THR A 217 -15.71 3.70 7.12
C THR A 217 -15.55 3.58 5.60
N ILE A 218 -14.43 2.99 5.18
CA ILE A 218 -14.13 2.73 3.76
C ILE A 218 -14.37 1.25 3.48
#